data_5b87c7c801a6e292af275a626806d139
#
_entry.id   5b87c7c801a6e292af275a626806d139
#
_cell.length_a   1.000
_cell.length_b   1.000
_cell.length_c   1.000
_cell.angle_alpha   90.00
_cell.angle_beta   90.00
_cell.angle_gamma   90.00
#
_symmetry.space_group_name_H-M   'P 1'
#
loop_
_entity.id
_entity.type
_entity.pdbx_description
1 polymer ?
#
loop_
_entity_poly.entity_id
_entity_poly.type
_entity_poly.pdbx_seq_one_letter_code
_entity_poly.pdbx_strand_id
1 'polypeptide(L)'
;MFVSLPKVFAAMGAAGVFVGILFFVTAIFATLTSCISVLESIVIGTYPAEEADVKAAESAYAGMERQLKEEMSNYARHHPEYDEVQVDADEIWHDPYVLIAIISACFDGQDWTLETAMPVLDKYFKLQYIVTESVTKETRYRMETEQRYNPETERMETVTVRVPYAYTVCHVRLENKNLSHLPVVSMSHHTMGMYALYMSTLGNMPELFAG
;
A
#
# COMPACT_ATOMS: atom_id res chain seq x y z
N MET A 1 9.12 60.56 2.04
CA MET A 1 10.39 61.26 2.12
C MET A 1 11.50 60.32 1.72
N PHE A 2 11.87 60.28 0.44
CA PHE A 2 12.93 59.42 -0.07
C PHE A 2 14.29 60.09 0.19
N VAL A 3 15.04 59.55 1.13
CA VAL A 3 16.45 60.00 1.32
C VAL A 3 17.23 59.30 0.18
N SER A 4 17.85 60.11 -0.69
CA SER A 4 18.62 59.62 -1.82
C SER A 4 19.84 58.84 -1.33
N LEU A 5 20.01 57.59 -1.78
CA LEU A 5 21.16 56.71 -1.45
C LEU A 5 22.52 57.40 -1.46
N PRO A 6 22.87 58.33 -2.40
CA PRO A 6 24.15 59.04 -2.40
C PRO A 6 24.42 59.90 -1.16
N LYS A 7 23.37 60.44 -0.50
CA LYS A 7 23.55 61.26 0.70
C LYS A 7 23.84 60.45 1.96
N VAL A 8 23.35 59.19 1.98
CA VAL A 8 23.64 58.23 3.08
C VAL A 8 25.11 57.78 3.01
N PHE A 9 25.62 57.50 1.82
CA PHE A 9 27.02 57.10 1.64
C PHE A 9 28.01 58.23 1.86
N ALA A 10 27.65 59.51 1.61
CA ALA A 10 28.52 60.67 1.90
C ALA A 10 28.64 60.98 3.39
N ALA A 11 27.68 60.61 4.23
CA ALA A 11 27.69 60.76 5.66
C ALA A 11 28.44 59.61 6.41
N MET A 12 28.66 58.50 5.77
CA MET A 12 29.39 57.33 6.30
C MET A 12 30.80 57.41 5.72
N GLY A 13 31.81 57.69 6.50
CA GLY A 13 33.23 57.68 6.04
C GLY A 13 33.58 56.32 5.42
N ALA A 14 34.78 56.19 4.83
CA ALA A 14 35.21 54.98 4.08
C ALA A 14 34.91 53.66 4.81
N ALA A 15 34.97 53.62 6.14
CA ALA A 15 34.63 52.46 6.95
C ALA A 15 33.13 52.11 6.89
N GLY A 16 32.24 53.09 6.83
CA GLY A 16 30.79 52.84 6.72
C GLY A 16 30.37 52.32 5.36
N VAL A 17 31.03 52.76 4.28
CA VAL A 17 30.80 52.21 2.93
C VAL A 17 31.23 50.73 2.87
N PHE A 18 32.35 50.39 3.50
CA PHE A 18 32.84 48.99 3.55
C PHE A 18 31.86 48.06 4.34
N VAL A 19 31.35 48.52 5.46
CA VAL A 19 30.36 47.80 6.26
C VAL A 19 29.04 47.63 5.47
N GLY A 20 28.60 48.66 4.74
CA GLY A 20 27.41 48.63 3.90
C GLY A 20 27.54 47.61 2.75
N ILE A 21 28.68 47.54 2.09
CA ILE A 21 28.98 46.56 1.04
C ILE A 21 28.99 45.14 1.64
N LEU A 22 29.64 44.96 2.79
CA LEU A 22 29.69 43.65 3.47
C LEU A 22 28.30 43.19 3.84
N PHE A 23 27.43 44.07 4.37
CA PHE A 23 26.04 43.71 4.68
C PHE A 23 25.24 43.36 3.45
N PHE A 24 25.43 44.04 2.33
CA PHE A 24 24.75 43.76 1.08
C PHE A 24 25.18 42.41 0.48
N VAL A 25 26.48 42.12 0.52
CA VAL A 25 27.03 40.86 0.06
C VAL A 25 26.53 39.68 0.92
N THR A 26 26.51 39.84 2.26
CA THR A 26 25.96 38.80 3.16
C THR A 26 24.47 38.59 2.96
N ALA A 27 23.68 39.62 2.69
CA ALA A 27 22.26 39.50 2.39
C ALA A 27 22.02 38.75 1.06
N ILE A 28 22.83 39.02 0.02
CA ILE A 28 22.77 38.28 -1.25
C ILE A 28 23.12 36.82 -1.02
N PHE A 29 24.18 36.50 -0.27
CA PHE A 29 24.57 35.11 0.03
C PHE A 29 23.48 34.38 0.83
N ALA A 30 22.85 35.04 1.81
CA ALA A 30 21.76 34.44 2.58
C ALA A 30 20.53 34.13 1.72
N THR A 31 20.17 34.98 0.76
CA THR A 31 19.06 34.71 -0.16
C THR A 31 19.39 33.62 -1.16
N LEU A 32 20.62 33.56 -1.70
CA LEU A 32 21.06 32.51 -2.60
C LEU A 32 21.08 31.14 -1.91
N THR A 33 21.61 31.04 -0.67
CA THR A 33 21.58 29.79 0.10
C THR A 33 20.16 29.31 0.41
N SER A 34 19.23 30.22 0.72
CA SER A 34 17.82 29.87 0.89
C SER A 34 17.18 29.33 -0.39
N CYS A 35 17.48 29.95 -1.54
CA CYS A 35 16.98 29.46 -2.83
C CYS A 35 17.53 28.07 -3.19
N ILE A 36 18.83 27.84 -2.94
CA ILE A 36 19.46 26.53 -3.20
C ILE A 36 18.84 25.45 -2.32
N SER A 37 18.67 25.69 -1.01
CA SER A 37 18.07 24.70 -0.11
C SER A 37 16.61 24.37 -0.44
N VAL A 38 15.85 25.33 -0.97
CA VAL A 38 14.47 25.08 -1.45
C VAL A 38 14.50 24.23 -2.73
N LEU A 39 15.40 24.53 -3.66
CA LEU A 39 15.54 23.74 -4.90
C LEU A 39 16.01 22.31 -4.60
N GLU A 40 16.97 22.12 -3.70
CA GLU A 40 17.40 20.79 -3.27
C GLU A 40 16.27 20.00 -2.61
N SER A 41 15.47 20.63 -1.75
CA SER A 41 14.33 19.95 -1.11
C SER A 41 13.23 19.55 -2.12
N ILE A 42 13.02 20.36 -3.16
CA ILE A 42 12.07 20.03 -4.24
C ILE A 42 12.59 18.84 -5.04
N VAL A 43 13.88 18.82 -5.41
CA VAL A 43 14.47 17.70 -6.17
C VAL A 43 14.46 16.40 -5.35
N ILE A 44 14.86 16.47 -4.07
CA ILE A 44 14.93 15.30 -3.19
C ILE A 44 13.52 14.73 -2.90
N GLY A 45 12.51 15.60 -2.82
CA GLY A 45 11.12 15.16 -2.53
C GLY A 45 10.31 14.71 -3.75
N THR A 46 10.88 14.76 -4.96
CA THR A 46 10.21 14.28 -6.19
C THR A 46 10.42 12.76 -6.32
N TYR A 47 9.39 12.04 -6.77
CA TYR A 47 9.52 10.61 -7.05
C TYR A 47 10.59 10.38 -8.12
N PRO A 48 11.56 9.46 -7.88
CA PRO A 48 12.63 9.18 -8.85
C PRO A 48 12.14 8.21 -9.93
N ALA A 49 11.12 8.62 -10.68
CA ALA A 49 10.55 7.85 -11.78
C ALA A 49 9.76 8.75 -12.72
N GLU A 50 9.64 8.35 -13.97
CA GLU A 50 8.75 9.00 -14.91
C GLU A 50 7.27 8.82 -14.49
N GLU A 51 6.44 9.81 -14.76
CA GLU A 51 5.00 9.78 -14.44
C GLU A 51 4.30 8.53 -15.00
N ALA A 52 4.73 8.07 -16.18
CA ALA A 52 4.21 6.87 -16.81
C ALA A 52 4.49 5.61 -15.99
N ASP A 53 5.70 5.48 -15.43
CA ASP A 53 6.08 4.35 -14.56
C ASP A 53 5.35 4.40 -13.23
N VAL A 54 5.16 5.59 -12.64
CA VAL A 54 4.40 5.80 -11.41
C VAL A 54 2.95 5.33 -11.59
N LYS A 55 2.28 5.77 -12.66
CA LYS A 55 0.91 5.33 -12.99
C LYS A 55 0.83 3.84 -13.31
N ALA A 56 1.83 3.31 -14.00
CA ALA A 56 1.89 1.90 -14.33
C ALA A 56 2.08 1.01 -13.09
N ALA A 57 2.89 1.44 -12.11
CA ALA A 57 3.08 0.73 -10.85
C ALA A 57 1.80 0.71 -10.01
N GLU A 58 1.10 1.83 -9.89
CA GLU A 58 -0.22 1.89 -9.24
C GLU A 58 -1.22 0.96 -9.94
N SER A 59 -1.33 1.06 -11.26
CA SER A 59 -2.26 0.24 -12.04
C SER A 59 -1.95 -1.26 -11.95
N ALA A 60 -0.67 -1.64 -11.84
CA ALA A 60 -0.25 -3.02 -11.62
C ALA A 60 -0.70 -3.52 -10.24
N TYR A 61 -0.51 -2.72 -9.19
CA TYR A 61 -0.94 -3.08 -7.84
C TYR A 61 -2.46 -3.19 -7.73
N ALA A 62 -3.20 -2.22 -8.26
CA ALA A 62 -4.66 -2.27 -8.36
C ALA A 62 -5.14 -3.48 -9.20
N GLY A 63 -4.33 -3.91 -10.18
CA GLY A 63 -4.56 -5.14 -10.94
C GLY A 63 -4.46 -6.39 -10.06
N MET A 64 -3.43 -6.48 -9.22
CA MET A 64 -3.27 -7.57 -8.25
C MET A 64 -4.43 -7.61 -7.24
N GLU A 65 -4.89 -6.45 -6.77
CA GLU A 65 -6.05 -6.35 -5.87
C GLU A 65 -7.35 -6.83 -6.54
N ARG A 66 -7.57 -6.50 -7.82
CA ARG A 66 -8.72 -7.01 -8.56
C ARG A 66 -8.69 -8.53 -8.69
N GLN A 67 -7.52 -9.10 -8.97
CA GLN A 67 -7.35 -10.56 -9.03
C GLN A 67 -7.63 -11.21 -7.67
N LEU A 68 -7.11 -10.65 -6.58
CA LEU A 68 -7.38 -11.16 -5.23
C LEU A 68 -8.87 -11.06 -4.88
N LYS A 69 -9.54 -9.96 -5.22
CA LYS A 69 -10.98 -9.78 -5.02
C LYS A 69 -11.80 -10.81 -5.80
N GLU A 70 -11.41 -11.10 -7.04
CA GLU A 70 -12.04 -12.12 -7.87
C GLU A 70 -11.81 -13.53 -7.30
N GLU A 71 -10.60 -13.82 -6.83
CA GLU A 71 -10.27 -15.09 -6.18
C GLU A 71 -11.12 -15.31 -4.93
N MET A 72 -11.19 -14.32 -4.02
CA MET A 72 -12.02 -14.41 -2.82
C MET A 72 -13.51 -14.60 -3.15
N SER A 73 -14.01 -13.91 -4.17
CA SER A 73 -15.41 -14.02 -4.60
C SER A 73 -15.75 -15.38 -5.21
N ASN A 74 -14.78 -16.05 -5.79
CA ASN A 74 -14.94 -17.34 -6.45
C ASN A 74 -14.36 -18.51 -5.64
N TYR A 75 -13.93 -18.27 -4.40
CA TYR A 75 -13.19 -19.25 -3.61
C TYR A 75 -13.89 -20.60 -3.52
N ALA A 76 -15.19 -20.61 -3.19
CA ALA A 76 -15.99 -21.83 -3.12
C ALA A 76 -16.06 -22.61 -4.45
N ARG A 77 -16.00 -21.89 -5.58
CA ARG A 77 -16.02 -22.53 -6.91
C ARG A 77 -14.67 -23.17 -7.25
N HIS A 78 -13.58 -22.57 -6.79
CA HIS A 78 -12.23 -23.06 -7.03
C HIS A 78 -11.86 -24.23 -6.10
N HIS A 79 -12.58 -24.38 -4.98
CA HIS A 79 -12.35 -25.39 -3.94
C HIS A 79 -13.56 -26.33 -3.75
N PRO A 80 -13.94 -27.12 -4.78
CA PRO A 80 -15.09 -28.03 -4.72
C PRO A 80 -14.88 -29.22 -3.79
N GLU A 81 -13.67 -29.41 -3.26
CA GLU A 81 -13.33 -30.41 -2.26
C GLU A 81 -13.96 -30.16 -0.88
N TYR A 82 -14.42 -28.94 -0.62
CA TYR A 82 -15.11 -28.58 0.62
C TYR A 82 -16.63 -28.58 0.40
N ASP A 83 -17.36 -29.11 1.37
CA ASP A 83 -18.83 -29.11 1.34
C ASP A 83 -19.42 -27.70 1.56
N GLU A 84 -18.70 -26.87 2.32
CA GLU A 84 -19.07 -25.48 2.61
C GLU A 84 -17.81 -24.61 2.69
N VAL A 85 -17.85 -23.40 2.13
CA VAL A 85 -16.79 -22.41 2.23
C VAL A 85 -17.37 -21.15 2.84
N GLN A 86 -16.74 -20.66 3.89
CA GLN A 86 -17.07 -19.42 4.58
C GLN A 86 -15.91 -18.43 4.40
N VAL A 87 -16.14 -17.34 3.67
CA VAL A 87 -15.13 -16.31 3.41
C VAL A 87 -15.41 -15.10 4.29
N ASP A 88 -14.42 -14.73 5.10
CA ASP A 88 -14.37 -13.50 5.87
C ASP A 88 -13.19 -12.66 5.36
N ALA A 89 -13.49 -11.53 4.73
CA ALA A 89 -12.50 -10.71 4.05
C ALA A 89 -12.59 -9.25 4.46
N ASP A 90 -11.45 -8.67 4.81
CA ASP A 90 -11.32 -7.23 4.94
C ASP A 90 -11.45 -6.56 3.56
N GLU A 91 -11.66 -5.24 3.56
CA GLU A 91 -11.71 -4.46 2.33
C GLU A 91 -10.37 -4.51 1.60
N ILE A 92 -10.41 -4.80 0.30
CA ILE A 92 -9.23 -4.84 -0.58
C ILE A 92 -9.07 -3.47 -1.23
N TRP A 93 -8.14 -2.69 -0.73
CA TRP A 93 -7.81 -1.35 -1.26
C TRP A 93 -6.46 -0.87 -0.72
N HIS A 94 -5.86 0.12 -1.38
CA HIS A 94 -4.68 0.83 -0.91
C HIS A 94 -4.74 2.33 -1.23
N ASP A 95 -3.89 3.12 -0.59
CA ASP A 95 -3.64 4.51 -0.93
C ASP A 95 -2.50 4.55 -1.96
N PRO A 96 -2.72 5.09 -3.17
CA PRO A 96 -1.70 5.12 -4.22
C PRO A 96 -0.48 5.97 -3.85
N TYR A 97 -0.64 7.06 -3.09
CA TYR A 97 0.50 7.86 -2.64
C TYR A 97 1.37 7.09 -1.64
N VAL A 98 0.76 6.32 -0.75
CA VAL A 98 1.49 5.44 0.17
C VAL A 98 2.30 4.40 -0.61
N LEU A 99 1.70 3.77 -1.62
CA LEU A 99 2.36 2.77 -2.46
C LEU A 99 3.60 3.35 -3.16
N ILE A 100 3.43 4.48 -3.85
CA ILE A 100 4.52 5.10 -4.62
C ILE A 100 5.61 5.65 -3.70
N ALA A 101 5.26 6.19 -2.54
CA ALA A 101 6.25 6.61 -1.55
C ALA A 101 7.06 5.42 -1.01
N ILE A 102 6.43 4.26 -0.80
CA ILE A 102 7.12 3.02 -0.41
C ILE A 102 8.11 2.57 -1.49
N ILE A 103 7.67 2.51 -2.75
CA ILE A 103 8.53 2.11 -3.87
C ILE A 103 9.73 3.06 -3.94
N SER A 104 9.47 4.37 -4.05
CA SER A 104 10.51 5.39 -4.18
C SER A 104 11.52 5.35 -3.02
N ALA A 105 11.06 5.13 -1.79
CA ALA A 105 11.92 4.97 -0.63
C ALA A 105 12.80 3.72 -0.70
N CYS A 106 12.30 2.62 -1.25
CA CYS A 106 13.05 1.38 -1.42
C CYS A 106 14.19 1.52 -2.44
N PHE A 107 14.08 2.44 -3.39
CA PHE A 107 15.12 2.74 -4.38
C PHE A 107 16.15 3.77 -3.91
N ASP A 108 15.98 4.34 -2.71
CA ASP A 108 16.95 5.24 -2.08
C ASP A 108 17.37 6.43 -2.98
N GLY A 109 16.39 7.04 -3.64
CA GLY A 109 16.59 8.18 -4.55
C GLY A 109 17.17 7.82 -5.93
N GLN A 110 17.34 6.52 -6.23
CA GLN A 110 17.70 6.07 -7.57
C GLN A 110 16.47 5.96 -8.45
N ASP A 111 16.62 6.26 -9.73
CA ASP A 111 15.56 6.13 -10.72
C ASP A 111 15.05 4.68 -10.80
N TRP A 112 13.74 4.55 -10.89
CA TRP A 112 13.09 3.24 -11.04
C TRP A 112 12.06 3.25 -12.17
N THR A 113 11.80 2.07 -12.73
CA THR A 113 10.78 1.80 -13.72
C THR A 113 9.79 0.78 -13.17
N LEU A 114 8.64 0.58 -13.84
CA LEU A 114 7.70 -0.48 -13.47
C LEU A 114 8.42 -1.84 -13.34
N GLU A 115 9.27 -2.19 -14.31
CA GLU A 115 9.97 -3.47 -14.32
C GLU A 115 10.82 -3.67 -13.05
N THR A 116 11.58 -2.66 -12.67
CA THR A 116 12.44 -2.71 -11.47
C THR A 116 11.62 -2.64 -10.18
N ALA A 117 10.44 -2.02 -10.19
CA ALA A 117 9.54 -1.89 -9.05
C ALA A 117 8.72 -3.17 -8.75
N MET A 118 8.51 -4.05 -9.74
CA MET A 118 7.68 -5.26 -9.58
C MET A 118 8.03 -6.13 -8.36
N PRO A 119 9.31 -6.39 -8.03
CA PRO A 119 9.66 -7.14 -6.81
C PRO A 119 9.23 -6.44 -5.51
N VAL A 120 9.23 -5.10 -5.49
CA VAL A 120 8.77 -4.31 -4.34
C VAL A 120 7.25 -4.40 -4.24
N LEU A 121 6.53 -4.25 -5.35
CA LEU A 121 5.08 -4.42 -5.41
C LEU A 121 4.66 -5.80 -4.88
N ASP A 122 5.26 -6.88 -5.38
CA ASP A 122 4.96 -8.25 -4.94
C ASP A 122 5.24 -8.46 -3.45
N LYS A 123 6.38 -7.94 -2.95
CA LYS A 123 6.71 -7.99 -1.52
C LYS A 123 5.65 -7.30 -0.67
N TYR A 124 5.29 -6.06 -1.00
CA TYR A 124 4.34 -5.29 -0.18
C TYR A 124 2.92 -5.80 -0.32
N PHE A 125 2.53 -6.33 -1.48
CA PHE A 125 1.25 -7.01 -1.66
C PHE A 125 1.10 -8.22 -0.72
N LYS A 126 2.12 -9.08 -0.64
CA LYS A 126 2.15 -10.23 0.27
C LYS A 126 2.21 -9.85 1.75
N LEU A 127 2.78 -8.68 2.08
CA LEU A 127 2.78 -8.17 3.45
C LEU A 127 1.43 -7.55 3.82
N GLN A 128 0.75 -6.91 2.88
CA GLN A 128 -0.54 -6.27 3.10
C GLN A 128 -1.67 -7.28 3.18
N TYR A 129 -1.74 -8.22 2.25
CA TYR A 129 -2.85 -9.17 2.15
C TYR A 129 -2.41 -10.56 2.61
N ILE A 130 -2.98 -11.00 3.74
CA ILE A 130 -2.71 -12.32 4.30
C ILE A 130 -3.99 -13.14 4.22
N VAL A 131 -3.93 -14.20 3.42
CA VAL A 131 -5.00 -15.20 3.33
C VAL A 131 -4.63 -16.37 4.24
N THR A 132 -5.54 -16.71 5.14
CA THR A 132 -5.42 -17.90 6.00
C THR A 132 -6.63 -18.80 5.80
N GLU A 133 -6.37 -20.09 5.78
CA GLU A 133 -7.37 -21.12 5.60
C GLU A 133 -7.38 -22.05 6.82
N SER A 134 -8.56 -22.39 7.31
CA SER A 134 -8.73 -23.41 8.33
C SER A 134 -9.91 -24.32 7.98
N VAL A 135 -9.68 -25.63 8.09
CA VAL A 135 -10.66 -26.64 7.71
C VAL A 135 -11.15 -27.36 8.94
N THR A 136 -12.47 -27.38 9.15
CA THR A 136 -13.14 -28.15 10.19
C THR A 136 -13.93 -29.30 9.59
N LYS A 137 -13.93 -30.45 10.28
CA LYS A 137 -14.72 -31.62 9.89
C LYS A 137 -15.81 -31.84 10.91
N GLU A 138 -17.04 -31.87 10.42
CA GLU A 138 -18.25 -32.11 11.20
C GLU A 138 -18.85 -33.46 10.83
N THR A 139 -19.56 -34.11 11.77
CA THR A 139 -20.42 -35.24 11.45
C THR A 139 -21.83 -34.70 11.31
N ARG A 140 -22.35 -34.74 10.10
CA ARG A 140 -23.75 -34.43 9.80
C ARG A 140 -24.50 -35.72 9.52
N TYR A 141 -25.82 -35.63 9.48
CA TYR A 141 -26.68 -36.80 9.29
C TYR A 141 -27.67 -36.50 8.17
N ARG A 142 -27.83 -37.54 7.32
CA ARG A 142 -28.89 -37.51 6.31
C ARG A 142 -29.87 -38.65 6.57
N MET A 143 -31.13 -38.46 6.16
CA MET A 143 -32.14 -39.52 6.22
C MET A 143 -32.09 -40.29 4.92
N GLU A 144 -31.87 -41.62 5.04
CA GLU A 144 -31.88 -42.54 3.93
C GLU A 144 -33.00 -43.58 4.14
N THR A 145 -33.56 -44.05 3.05
CA THR A 145 -34.61 -45.07 3.07
C THR A 145 -33.99 -46.41 2.71
N GLU A 146 -34.13 -47.39 3.59
CA GLU A 146 -33.70 -48.77 3.34
C GLU A 146 -34.88 -49.72 3.46
N GLN A 147 -34.81 -50.81 2.73
CA GLN A 147 -35.76 -51.90 2.84
C GLN A 147 -35.24 -52.86 3.92
N ARG A 148 -36.04 -53.07 4.99
CA ARG A 148 -35.70 -53.95 6.08
C ARG A 148 -36.80 -55.00 6.22
N TYR A 149 -36.42 -56.28 6.33
CA TYR A 149 -37.36 -57.35 6.61
C TYR A 149 -37.89 -57.21 8.03
N ASN A 150 -39.26 -57.16 8.15
CA ASN A 150 -39.91 -57.16 9.43
C ASN A 150 -40.38 -58.62 9.73
N PRO A 151 -39.79 -59.28 10.74
CA PRO A 151 -40.12 -60.68 11.07
C PRO A 151 -41.54 -60.85 11.65
N GLU A 152 -42.14 -59.78 12.18
CA GLU A 152 -43.50 -59.83 12.76
C GLU A 152 -44.57 -59.78 11.67
N THR A 153 -44.32 -59.06 10.58
CA THR A 153 -45.26 -58.90 9.46
C THR A 153 -44.89 -59.81 8.28
N GLU A 154 -43.75 -60.52 8.35
CA GLU A 154 -43.16 -61.32 7.27
C GLU A 154 -43.01 -60.58 5.95
N ARG A 155 -42.79 -59.26 5.98
CA ARG A 155 -42.69 -58.38 4.80
C ARG A 155 -41.47 -57.49 4.84
N MET A 156 -41.05 -57.05 3.64
CA MET A 156 -40.09 -55.96 3.49
C MET A 156 -40.80 -54.64 3.75
N GLU A 157 -40.32 -53.92 4.72
CA GLU A 157 -40.86 -52.59 5.07
C GLU A 157 -39.82 -51.52 4.78
N THR A 158 -40.27 -50.38 4.31
CA THR A 158 -39.41 -49.20 4.08
C THR A 158 -39.23 -48.47 5.40
N VAL A 159 -37.99 -48.45 5.90
CA VAL A 159 -37.64 -47.71 7.11
C VAL A 159 -36.71 -46.57 6.77
N THR A 160 -36.89 -45.44 7.48
CA THR A 160 -35.98 -44.28 7.36
C THR A 160 -34.93 -44.35 8.44
N VAL A 161 -33.68 -44.40 8.04
CA VAL A 161 -32.52 -44.48 8.92
C VAL A 161 -31.70 -43.20 8.87
N ARG A 162 -31.13 -42.85 9.96
CA ARG A 162 -30.23 -41.67 10.07
C ARG A 162 -28.80 -42.13 9.84
N VAL A 163 -28.22 -41.72 8.70
CA VAL A 163 -26.89 -42.13 8.29
C VAL A 163 -25.91 -40.95 8.54
N PRO A 164 -24.83 -41.17 9.30
CA PRO A 164 -23.81 -40.13 9.50
C PRO A 164 -22.94 -40.03 8.23
N TYR A 165 -22.54 -38.79 7.92
CA TYR A 165 -21.55 -38.51 6.89
C TYR A 165 -20.60 -37.40 7.35
N ALA A 166 -19.37 -37.39 6.82
CA ALA A 166 -18.42 -36.34 7.06
C ALA A 166 -18.81 -35.10 6.25
N TYR A 167 -18.74 -33.94 6.88
CA TYR A 167 -18.99 -32.65 6.27
C TYR A 167 -17.81 -31.73 6.54
N THR A 168 -17.24 -31.16 5.50
CA THR A 168 -16.03 -30.35 5.56
C THR A 168 -16.37 -28.89 5.35
N VAL A 169 -16.05 -28.05 6.34
CA VAL A 169 -16.22 -26.60 6.26
C VAL A 169 -14.86 -25.94 6.20
N CYS A 170 -14.61 -25.18 5.15
CA CYS A 170 -13.42 -24.34 5.00
C CYS A 170 -13.75 -22.90 5.42
N HIS A 171 -12.99 -22.39 6.36
CA HIS A 171 -13.04 -20.99 6.78
C HIS A 171 -11.82 -20.27 6.19
N VAL A 172 -12.08 -19.31 5.34
CA VAL A 172 -11.06 -18.48 4.70
C VAL A 172 -11.11 -17.08 5.27
N ARG A 173 -9.99 -16.60 5.81
CA ARG A 173 -9.85 -15.23 6.31
C ARG A 173 -8.83 -14.49 5.46
N LEU A 174 -9.25 -13.37 4.86
CA LEU A 174 -8.37 -12.37 4.25
C LEU A 174 -8.21 -11.19 5.20
N GLU A 175 -6.98 -10.96 5.64
CA GLU A 175 -6.61 -9.79 6.45
C GLU A 175 -5.92 -8.75 5.58
N ASN A 176 -6.38 -7.48 5.64
CA ASN A 176 -5.69 -6.32 5.08
C ASN A 176 -4.95 -5.56 6.20
N LYS A 177 -3.63 -5.66 6.25
CA LYS A 177 -2.78 -4.99 7.26
C LYS A 177 -2.60 -3.49 7.04
N ASN A 178 -3.28 -2.91 6.11
CA ASN A 178 -3.16 -1.52 5.67
C ASN A 178 -1.73 -1.13 5.28
N LEU A 179 -1.56 -0.82 4.01
CA LEU A 179 -0.25 -0.51 3.41
C LEU A 179 0.52 0.58 4.16
N SER A 180 -0.18 1.58 4.73
CA SER A 180 0.44 2.68 5.47
C SER A 180 1.15 2.27 6.77
N HIS A 181 0.83 1.10 7.33
CA HIS A 181 1.45 0.59 8.54
C HIS A 181 2.71 -0.24 8.27
N LEU A 182 2.87 -0.74 7.05
CA LEU A 182 3.96 -1.64 6.71
C LEU A 182 5.36 -1.00 6.75
N PRO A 183 5.56 0.29 6.37
CA PRO A 183 6.85 0.93 6.47
C PRO A 183 7.48 0.83 7.86
N VAL A 184 6.69 1.02 8.93
CA VAL A 184 7.18 0.99 10.32
C VAL A 184 7.83 -0.36 10.69
N VAL A 185 7.31 -1.47 10.14
CA VAL A 185 7.77 -2.82 10.49
C VAL A 185 8.72 -3.45 9.46
N SER A 186 8.81 -2.86 8.26
CA SER A 186 9.53 -3.46 7.13
C SER A 186 10.73 -2.66 6.61
N MET A 187 10.83 -1.38 6.99
CA MET A 187 11.87 -0.46 6.51
C MET A 187 12.97 -0.23 7.55
N SER A 188 14.17 0.07 7.06
CA SER A 188 15.25 0.61 7.89
C SER A 188 14.94 2.05 8.32
N HIS A 189 15.65 2.56 9.33
CA HIS A 189 15.48 3.96 9.75
C HIS A 189 15.74 4.97 8.60
N HIS A 190 16.73 4.70 7.76
CA HIS A 190 17.06 5.53 6.59
C HIS A 190 15.93 5.50 5.56
N THR A 191 15.49 4.31 5.15
CA THR A 191 14.38 4.14 4.18
C THR A 191 13.08 4.74 4.69
N MET A 192 12.83 4.66 6.02
CA MET A 192 11.67 5.32 6.65
C MET A 192 11.76 6.85 6.54
N GLY A 193 12.95 7.43 6.66
CA GLY A 193 13.17 8.87 6.43
C GLY A 193 12.81 9.28 4.99
N MET A 194 13.23 8.49 4.00
CA MET A 194 12.87 8.70 2.59
C MET A 194 11.37 8.55 2.35
N TYR A 195 10.74 7.52 2.92
CA TYR A 195 9.28 7.35 2.86
C TYR A 195 8.53 8.56 3.43
N ALA A 196 8.93 9.04 4.62
CA ALA A 196 8.31 10.20 5.24
C ALA A 196 8.47 11.48 4.38
N LEU A 197 9.62 11.63 3.73
CA LEU A 197 9.86 12.76 2.81
C LEU A 197 8.90 12.67 1.61
N TYR A 198 8.82 11.53 0.92
CA TYR A 198 7.91 11.38 -0.22
C TYR A 198 6.44 11.54 0.16
N MET A 199 6.02 11.04 1.33
CA MET A 199 4.67 11.27 1.84
C MET A 199 4.39 12.75 2.13
N SER A 200 5.37 13.50 2.64
CA SER A 200 5.19 14.92 2.95
C SER A 200 5.08 15.80 1.71
N THR A 201 5.69 15.40 0.60
CA THR A 201 5.70 16.13 -0.67
C THR A 201 4.72 15.60 -1.69
N LEU A 202 4.18 14.38 -1.48
CA LEU A 202 3.45 13.59 -2.49
C LEU A 202 4.25 13.47 -3.80
N GLY A 203 5.59 13.35 -3.68
CA GLY A 203 6.49 13.32 -4.82
C GLY A 203 6.47 14.57 -5.70
N ASN A 204 5.98 15.70 -5.16
CA ASN A 204 5.66 16.94 -5.89
C ASN A 204 4.64 16.75 -7.03
N MET A 205 3.79 15.72 -6.94
CA MET A 205 2.74 15.38 -7.89
C MET A 205 1.38 15.18 -7.17
N PRO A 206 0.85 16.17 -6.42
CA PRO A 206 -0.33 15.99 -5.57
C PRO A 206 -1.63 15.71 -6.36
N GLU A 207 -1.66 16.04 -7.65
CA GLU A 207 -2.82 15.81 -8.52
C GLU A 207 -2.76 14.47 -9.27
N LEU A 208 -1.69 13.70 -9.09
CA LEU A 208 -1.43 12.52 -9.92
C LEU A 208 -2.52 11.44 -9.81
N PHE A 209 -3.10 11.29 -8.62
CA PHE A 209 -4.17 10.34 -8.31
C PHE A 209 -5.43 11.03 -7.78
N ALA A 210 -5.52 12.36 -7.88
CA ALA A 210 -6.74 13.10 -7.57
C ALA A 210 -7.74 12.88 -8.70
N GLY A 211 -8.67 11.94 -8.51
CA GLY A 211 -9.74 11.59 -9.44
C GLY A 211 -11.11 11.79 -8.82
#